data_d6a8398612b1fa165b7f984672ad5053
#
_entry.id   d6a8398612b1fa165b7f984672ad5053
#
_cell.length_a   1.000
_cell.length_b   1.000
_cell.length_c   1.000
_cell.angle_alpha   90.00
_cell.angle_beta   90.00
_cell.angle_gamma   90.00
#
_symmetry.space_group_name_H-M   'P 1'
#
loop_
_entity.id
_entity.type
_entity.pdbx_description
1 polymer ?
#
loop_
_entity_poly.entity_id
_entity_poly.type
_entity_poly.pdbx_seq_one_letter_code
_entity_poly.pdbx_strand_id
1 'polypeptide(L)'
;KKDPANTGDTQKTEDTQKTEKTEQTDPAGKADLAAGDIADNMTSADGKYEIAFVTDVGSLKDQSFNQGTWEGVKKYAYDNDKSYKYYQPANGDKATDDDRFNAMKAAADAGAKIIVCAGFLQETALRKAAETFPEVKFVFIDGYPIGFKNVAPISFQEEQSGYLAGYAAVKE
;
A
#
# COMPACT_ATOMS: atom_id res chain seq x y z
N LYS A 1 -57.16 18.93 -46.70
CA LYS A 1 -55.92 18.50 -47.42
C LYS A 1 -55.01 17.83 -46.43
N LYS A 2 -54.69 16.58 -46.70
CA LYS A 2 -53.93 15.67 -45.91
C LYS A 2 -52.46 15.98 -46.01
N ASP A 3 -51.73 15.98 -44.88
CA ASP A 3 -50.29 15.83 -44.83
C ASP A 3 -49.96 14.36 -44.54
N PRO A 4 -48.92 13.78 -45.18
CA PRO A 4 -48.48 12.46 -44.87
C PRO A 4 -47.35 12.44 -43.82
N ALA A 5 -47.43 11.49 -42.93
CA ALA A 5 -46.46 11.17 -41.92
C ALA A 5 -45.08 10.76 -42.53
N ASN A 6 -44.04 11.23 -41.89
CA ASN A 6 -42.68 10.70 -42.12
C ASN A 6 -42.19 9.98 -40.88
N THR A 7 -42.16 8.65 -40.96
CA THR A 7 -41.54 7.77 -39.99
C THR A 7 -40.04 7.62 -40.30
N GLY A 8 -39.20 8.27 -39.54
CA GLY A 8 -37.76 8.06 -39.58
C GLY A 8 -37.34 7.10 -38.46
N ASP A 9 -37.04 5.90 -38.90
CA ASP A 9 -36.47 4.84 -38.08
C ASP A 9 -35.01 5.16 -37.82
N THR A 10 -34.64 5.43 -36.56
CA THR A 10 -33.24 5.67 -36.16
C THR A 10 -32.72 4.41 -35.49
N GLN A 11 -32.05 3.59 -36.28
CA GLN A 11 -31.24 2.47 -35.79
C GLN A 11 -30.10 3.04 -34.89
N LYS A 12 -30.19 2.70 -33.62
CA LYS A 12 -29.14 2.91 -32.62
C LYS A 12 -28.12 1.79 -32.78
N THR A 13 -27.01 2.06 -33.45
CA THR A 13 -25.85 1.19 -33.45
C THR A 13 -25.15 1.27 -32.11
N GLU A 14 -25.26 0.23 -31.30
CA GLU A 14 -24.41 0.03 -30.11
C GLU A 14 -23.03 -0.40 -30.58
N ASP A 15 -22.11 0.54 -30.53
CA ASP A 15 -20.68 0.29 -30.77
C ASP A 15 -20.06 -0.24 -29.46
N THR A 16 -20.04 -1.57 -29.33
CA THR A 16 -19.37 -2.26 -28.24
C THR A 16 -17.88 -2.25 -28.52
N GLN A 17 -17.19 -1.19 -28.07
CA GLN A 17 -15.73 -1.20 -28.04
C GLN A 17 -15.27 -2.20 -26.97
N LYS A 18 -14.95 -3.38 -27.44
CA LYS A 18 -14.18 -4.38 -26.70
C LYS A 18 -12.74 -3.87 -26.61
N THR A 19 -12.41 -3.22 -25.51
CA THR A 19 -11.02 -2.83 -25.21
C THR A 19 -10.23 -4.13 -24.98
N GLU A 20 -9.45 -4.54 -25.98
CA GLU A 20 -8.44 -5.57 -25.81
C GLU A 20 -7.37 -5.00 -24.86
N LYS A 21 -7.34 -5.49 -23.62
CA LYS A 21 -6.28 -5.23 -22.67
C LYS A 21 -5.03 -5.95 -23.18
N THR A 22 -4.14 -5.23 -23.85
CA THR A 22 -2.83 -5.74 -24.23
C THR A 22 -2.10 -6.08 -22.94
N GLU A 23 -1.84 -7.36 -22.69
CA GLU A 23 -1.00 -7.79 -21.57
C GLU A 23 0.42 -7.27 -21.84
N GLN A 24 0.78 -6.24 -21.09
CA GLN A 24 2.13 -5.70 -21.08
C GLN A 24 2.95 -6.57 -20.13
N THR A 25 3.94 -7.28 -20.64
CA THR A 25 4.89 -8.06 -19.84
C THR A 25 6.17 -7.24 -19.65
N ASP A 26 6.81 -7.40 -18.50
CA ASP A 26 8.14 -6.85 -18.24
C ASP A 26 9.23 -7.59 -19.07
N PRO A 27 10.49 -7.10 -19.08
CA PRO A 27 11.59 -7.75 -19.80
C PRO A 27 11.89 -9.19 -19.34
N ALA A 28 11.39 -9.63 -18.19
CA ALA A 28 11.50 -10.99 -17.68
C ALA A 28 10.33 -11.88 -18.08
N GLY A 29 9.35 -11.36 -18.83
CA GLY A 29 8.17 -12.11 -19.31
C GLY A 29 7.06 -12.24 -18.25
N LYS A 30 7.13 -11.47 -17.15
CA LYS A 30 6.12 -11.43 -16.08
C LYS A 30 5.00 -10.46 -16.46
N ALA A 31 3.76 -10.82 -16.16
CA ALA A 31 2.63 -9.93 -16.39
C ALA A 31 2.77 -8.66 -15.54
N ASP A 32 2.60 -7.48 -16.14
CA ASP A 32 2.57 -6.22 -15.40
C ASP A 32 1.20 -6.06 -14.73
N LEU A 33 1.11 -6.50 -13.48
CA LEU A 33 -0.10 -6.39 -12.67
C LEU A 33 -0.16 -5.02 -11.97
N ALA A 34 -1.35 -4.40 -11.99
CA ALA A 34 -1.60 -3.27 -11.13
C ALA A 34 -1.52 -3.70 -9.65
N ALA A 35 -1.07 -2.82 -8.76
CA ALA A 35 -0.86 -3.14 -7.36
C ALA A 35 -2.10 -3.70 -6.65
N GLY A 36 -3.30 -3.21 -7.03
CA GLY A 36 -4.58 -3.69 -6.50
C GLY A 36 -4.96 -5.12 -6.94
N ASP A 37 -4.42 -5.58 -8.08
CA ASP A 37 -4.69 -6.92 -8.63
C ASP A 37 -3.78 -7.99 -8.02
N ILE A 38 -2.72 -7.60 -7.31
CA ILE A 38 -1.82 -8.51 -6.62
C ILE A 38 -2.49 -9.00 -5.33
N ALA A 39 -2.47 -10.33 -5.12
CA ALA A 39 -3.13 -10.95 -3.96
C ALA A 39 -2.65 -10.36 -2.62
N ASP A 40 -3.56 -10.11 -1.68
CA ASP A 40 -3.20 -9.63 -0.34
C ASP A 40 -2.53 -10.73 0.50
N ASN A 41 -2.84 -11.99 0.22
CA ASN A 41 -2.27 -13.14 0.93
C ASN A 41 -1.40 -13.94 -0.02
N MET A 42 -0.15 -14.11 0.38
CA MET A 42 0.80 -14.98 -0.28
C MET A 42 1.11 -16.19 0.60
N THR A 43 1.20 -17.37 0.00
CA THR A 43 1.69 -18.56 0.68
C THR A 43 3.16 -18.74 0.35
N SER A 44 4.01 -18.65 1.35
CA SER A 44 5.44 -18.92 1.22
C SER A 44 5.70 -20.43 1.38
N ALA A 45 6.54 -20.99 0.50
CA ALA A 45 6.85 -22.41 0.49
C ALA A 45 7.60 -22.89 1.76
N ASP A 46 8.39 -22.00 2.36
CA ASP A 46 9.19 -22.26 3.58
C ASP A 46 8.61 -21.58 4.83
N GLY A 47 7.45 -20.96 4.71
CA GLY A 47 6.80 -20.21 5.78
C GLY A 47 7.45 -18.87 6.12
N LYS A 48 8.48 -18.43 5.36
CA LYS A 48 9.16 -17.17 5.57
C LYS A 48 8.67 -16.09 4.59
N TYR A 49 8.70 -14.85 5.04
CA TYR A 49 8.26 -13.71 4.25
C TYR A 49 9.34 -12.63 4.30
N GLU A 50 9.97 -12.37 3.16
CA GLU A 50 11.13 -11.46 3.07
C GLU A 50 10.76 -10.01 3.31
N ILE A 51 9.55 -9.60 2.91
CA ILE A 51 9.03 -8.25 3.09
C ILE A 51 7.75 -8.28 3.91
N ALA A 52 7.71 -7.48 4.96
CA ALA A 52 6.55 -7.34 5.81
C ALA A 52 6.02 -5.90 5.80
N PHE A 53 4.72 -5.77 5.94
CA PHE A 53 4.05 -4.50 6.21
C PHE A 53 3.36 -4.58 7.58
N VAL A 54 3.54 -3.56 8.40
CA VAL A 54 2.88 -3.44 9.69
C VAL A 54 2.00 -2.20 9.68
N THR A 55 0.68 -2.39 9.84
CA THR A 55 -0.27 -1.28 9.96
C THR A 55 -0.16 -0.60 11.32
N ASP A 56 -0.56 0.65 11.41
CA ASP A 56 -0.63 1.38 12.69
C ASP A 56 -1.88 0.99 13.53
N VAL A 57 -3.04 1.48 13.14
CA VAL A 57 -4.35 1.20 13.76
C VAL A 57 -5.40 0.90 12.68
N GLY A 58 -5.10 1.19 11.42
CA GLY A 58 -6.04 1.21 10.32
C GLY A 58 -6.41 -0.16 9.79
N SER A 59 -7.47 -0.17 9.02
CA SER A 59 -7.83 -1.28 8.15
C SER A 59 -6.84 -1.35 6.98
N LEU A 60 -6.50 -2.57 6.56
CA LEU A 60 -5.67 -2.78 5.38
C LEU A 60 -6.30 -2.22 4.10
N LYS A 61 -7.63 -2.18 4.03
CA LYS A 61 -8.41 -1.66 2.88
C LYS A 61 -9.19 -0.41 3.30
N ASP A 62 -8.44 0.63 3.67
CA ASP A 62 -8.98 1.91 4.13
C ASP A 62 -9.21 2.92 3.00
N GLN A 63 -8.94 2.53 1.74
CA GLN A 63 -8.92 3.41 0.57
C GLN A 63 -8.04 4.65 0.75
N SER A 64 -7.03 4.56 1.59
CA SER A 64 -6.17 5.66 2.01
C SER A 64 -4.73 5.16 2.24
N PHE A 65 -4.16 5.58 3.36
CA PHE A 65 -2.75 5.47 3.70
C PHE A 65 -2.25 4.01 3.85
N ASN A 66 -2.96 3.17 4.62
CA ASN A 66 -2.54 1.78 4.81
C ASN A 66 -2.69 0.97 3.53
N GLN A 67 -3.80 1.14 2.80
CA GLN A 67 -4.01 0.46 1.53
C GLN A 67 -2.95 0.84 0.50
N GLY A 68 -2.71 2.14 0.29
CA GLY A 68 -1.70 2.61 -0.67
C GLY A 68 -0.30 2.11 -0.31
N THR A 69 0.06 2.12 0.97
CA THR A 69 1.36 1.57 1.42
C THR A 69 1.46 0.07 1.17
N TRP A 70 0.40 -0.69 1.49
CA TRP A 70 0.36 -2.13 1.25
C TRP A 70 0.42 -2.49 -0.24
N GLU A 71 -0.30 -1.78 -1.08
CA GLU A 71 -0.25 -1.96 -2.53
C GLU A 71 1.15 -1.70 -3.08
N GLY A 72 1.84 -0.68 -2.59
CA GLY A 72 3.24 -0.41 -2.94
C GLY A 72 4.19 -1.54 -2.51
N VAL A 73 4.00 -2.09 -1.30
CA VAL A 73 4.78 -3.24 -0.81
C VAL A 73 4.55 -4.47 -1.69
N LYS A 74 3.29 -4.79 -2.00
CA LYS A 74 2.95 -5.92 -2.88
C LYS A 74 3.55 -5.77 -4.28
N LYS A 75 3.41 -4.58 -4.87
CA LYS A 75 3.95 -4.31 -6.20
C LYS A 75 5.46 -4.49 -6.23
N TYR A 76 6.17 -3.90 -5.28
CA TYR A 76 7.62 -4.08 -5.18
C TYR A 76 8.01 -5.55 -5.00
N ALA A 77 7.32 -6.27 -4.11
CA ALA A 77 7.59 -7.68 -3.85
C ALA A 77 7.32 -8.54 -5.08
N TYR A 78 6.20 -8.30 -5.76
CA TYR A 78 5.84 -8.97 -6.99
C TYR A 78 6.89 -8.76 -8.08
N ASP A 79 7.27 -7.51 -8.34
CA ASP A 79 8.24 -7.17 -9.39
C ASP A 79 9.64 -7.74 -9.14
N ASN A 80 9.99 -7.97 -7.87
CA ASN A 80 11.30 -8.47 -7.46
C ASN A 80 11.31 -9.92 -6.98
N ASP A 81 10.24 -10.68 -7.23
CA ASP A 81 10.10 -12.10 -6.84
C ASP A 81 10.35 -12.34 -5.34
N LYS A 82 9.83 -11.44 -4.49
CA LYS A 82 9.94 -11.52 -3.05
C LYS A 82 8.66 -12.01 -2.41
N SER A 83 8.81 -12.78 -1.34
CA SER A 83 7.69 -13.15 -0.50
C SER A 83 7.28 -12.01 0.41
N TYR A 84 5.97 -11.84 0.64
CA TYR A 84 5.42 -10.71 1.39
C TYR A 84 4.28 -11.13 2.30
N LYS A 85 4.12 -10.38 3.39
CA LYS A 85 3.01 -10.57 4.34
C LYS A 85 2.72 -9.27 5.08
N TYR A 86 1.45 -9.03 5.42
CA TYR A 86 1.09 -7.94 6.34
C TYR A 86 0.82 -8.45 7.76
N TYR A 87 1.00 -7.57 8.71
CA TYR A 87 0.75 -7.79 10.13
C TYR A 87 -0.03 -6.61 10.68
N GLN A 88 -1.03 -6.91 11.49
CA GLN A 88 -1.82 -5.92 12.20
C GLN A 88 -1.55 -6.04 13.68
N PRO A 89 -1.32 -4.94 14.41
CA PRO A 89 -1.22 -4.96 15.86
C PRO A 89 -2.51 -5.51 16.48
N ALA A 90 -2.39 -6.21 17.59
CA ALA A 90 -3.55 -6.57 18.38
C ALA A 90 -4.28 -5.29 18.84
N ASN A 91 -5.57 -5.43 19.14
CA ASN A 91 -6.45 -4.37 19.63
C ASN A 91 -6.77 -3.21 18.65
N GLY A 92 -6.32 -3.28 17.38
CA GLY A 92 -6.71 -2.35 16.33
C GLY A 92 -6.47 -0.89 16.69
N ASP A 93 -7.52 -0.07 16.76
CA ASP A 93 -7.49 1.35 17.13
C ASP A 93 -7.08 1.62 18.60
N LYS A 94 -7.10 0.60 19.43
CA LYS A 94 -6.62 0.62 20.82
C LYS A 94 -5.26 -0.02 21.00
N ALA A 95 -4.55 -0.29 19.91
CA ALA A 95 -3.22 -0.89 19.96
C ALA A 95 -2.27 -0.04 20.80
N THR A 96 -1.53 -0.71 21.67
CA THR A 96 -0.44 -0.14 22.44
C THR A 96 0.88 -0.18 21.68
N ASP A 97 1.91 0.50 22.17
CA ASP A 97 3.26 0.38 21.60
C ASP A 97 3.79 -1.05 21.67
N ASP A 98 3.43 -1.81 22.71
CA ASP A 98 3.80 -3.23 22.80
C ASP A 98 3.04 -4.08 21.78
N ASP A 99 1.78 -3.79 21.48
CA ASP A 99 1.05 -4.49 20.42
C ASP A 99 1.70 -4.26 19.04
N ARG A 100 2.11 -3.03 18.74
CA ARG A 100 2.84 -2.67 17.52
C ARG A 100 4.21 -3.35 17.46
N PHE A 101 4.95 -3.30 18.57
CA PHE A 101 6.24 -4.00 18.67
C PHE A 101 6.07 -5.51 18.44
N ASN A 102 5.06 -6.15 19.03
CA ASN A 102 4.80 -7.57 18.85
C ASN A 102 4.45 -7.93 17.40
N ALA A 103 3.76 -7.04 16.67
CA ALA A 103 3.51 -7.22 15.24
C ALA A 103 4.82 -7.15 14.43
N MET A 104 5.70 -6.18 14.71
CA MET A 104 7.04 -6.10 14.09
C MET A 104 7.91 -7.30 14.44
N LYS A 105 7.87 -7.75 15.69
CA LYS A 105 8.56 -8.96 16.14
C LYS A 105 8.09 -10.19 15.39
N ALA A 106 6.77 -10.37 15.26
CA ALA A 106 6.20 -11.50 14.52
C ALA A 106 6.66 -11.51 13.04
N ALA A 107 6.77 -10.33 12.43
CA ALA A 107 7.31 -10.20 11.08
C ALA A 107 8.79 -10.58 11.00
N ALA A 108 9.61 -10.11 11.93
CA ALA A 108 11.03 -10.43 12.01
C ALA A 108 11.25 -11.96 12.27
N ASP A 109 10.51 -12.54 13.20
CA ASP A 109 10.57 -13.97 13.52
C ASP A 109 10.14 -14.84 12.31
N ALA A 110 9.22 -14.34 11.48
CA ALA A 110 8.82 -14.98 10.23
C ALA A 110 9.81 -14.78 9.07
N GLY A 111 10.97 -14.18 9.33
CA GLY A 111 12.08 -14.08 8.39
C GLY A 111 12.13 -12.80 7.58
N ALA A 112 11.35 -11.76 7.94
CA ALA A 112 11.37 -10.48 7.25
C ALA A 112 12.78 -9.85 7.27
N LYS A 113 13.22 -9.44 6.08
CA LYS A 113 14.46 -8.67 5.88
C LYS A 113 14.16 -7.18 5.82
N ILE A 114 12.96 -6.85 5.35
CA ILE A 114 12.44 -5.48 5.27
C ILE A 114 11.09 -5.46 5.95
N ILE A 115 10.89 -4.53 6.86
CA ILE A 115 9.60 -4.27 7.51
C ILE A 115 9.21 -2.82 7.22
N VAL A 116 8.08 -2.64 6.53
CA VAL A 116 7.49 -1.33 6.25
C VAL A 116 6.48 -1.02 7.35
N CYS A 117 6.69 0.09 8.02
CA CYS A 117 5.84 0.57 9.13
C CYS A 117 5.15 1.85 8.67
N ALA A 118 3.83 1.87 8.68
CA ALA A 118 3.04 3.01 8.26
C ALA A 118 2.53 3.79 9.48
N GLY A 119 2.74 5.11 9.46
CA GLY A 119 2.19 6.05 10.44
C GLY A 119 3.09 6.34 11.64
N PHE A 120 3.07 7.60 12.05
CA PHE A 120 3.91 8.13 13.14
C PHE A 120 3.65 7.46 14.51
N LEU A 121 2.47 6.85 14.72
CA LEU A 121 2.15 6.10 15.94
C LEU A 121 3.05 4.87 16.12
N GLN A 122 3.76 4.46 15.10
CA GLN A 122 4.68 3.31 15.14
C GLN A 122 6.04 3.67 15.82
N GLU A 123 6.36 4.96 16.01
CA GLU A 123 7.71 5.40 16.35
C GLU A 123 8.29 4.72 17.59
N THR A 124 7.56 4.70 18.71
CA THR A 124 8.04 4.10 19.97
C THR A 124 8.33 2.61 19.79
N ALA A 125 7.41 1.89 19.16
CA ALA A 125 7.55 0.46 18.89
C ALA A 125 8.70 0.18 17.90
N LEU A 126 8.85 1.03 16.89
CA LEU A 126 9.89 0.93 15.88
C LEU A 126 11.29 1.14 16.47
N ARG A 127 11.46 2.09 17.39
CA ARG A 127 12.73 2.29 18.11
C ARG A 127 13.15 1.00 18.82
N LYS A 128 12.25 0.39 19.56
CA LYS A 128 12.45 -0.89 20.25
C LYS A 128 12.76 -2.02 19.27
N ALA A 129 12.05 -2.08 18.13
CA ALA A 129 12.26 -3.11 17.11
C ALA A 129 13.60 -2.92 16.39
N ALA A 130 14.00 -1.70 16.07
CA ALA A 130 15.28 -1.40 15.41
C ALA A 130 16.50 -1.79 16.27
N GLU A 131 16.39 -1.62 17.58
CA GLU A 131 17.41 -2.09 18.54
C GLU A 131 17.43 -3.62 18.67
N THR A 132 16.24 -4.23 18.73
CA THR A 132 16.09 -5.68 18.94
C THR A 132 16.52 -6.50 17.73
N PHE A 133 16.28 -5.97 16.51
CA PHE A 133 16.52 -6.64 15.24
C PHE A 133 17.46 -5.81 14.34
N PRO A 134 18.75 -5.69 14.66
CA PRO A 134 19.67 -4.82 13.93
C PRO A 134 19.89 -5.23 12.47
N GLU A 135 19.65 -6.51 12.13
CA GLU A 135 19.80 -7.03 10.76
C GLU A 135 18.58 -6.74 9.89
N VAL A 136 17.41 -6.42 10.50
CA VAL A 136 16.20 -6.06 9.77
C VAL A 136 16.28 -4.61 9.34
N LYS A 137 15.88 -4.32 8.10
CA LYS A 137 15.73 -2.96 7.59
C LYS A 137 14.30 -2.51 7.76
N PHE A 138 14.11 -1.33 8.30
CA PHE A 138 12.79 -0.74 8.51
C PHE A 138 12.60 0.45 7.56
N VAL A 139 11.41 0.54 6.98
CA VAL A 139 10.96 1.73 6.25
C VAL A 139 9.87 2.37 7.08
N PHE A 140 10.08 3.61 7.50
CA PHE A 140 9.16 4.36 8.36
C PHE A 140 8.42 5.40 7.53
N ILE A 141 7.19 5.05 7.10
CA ILE A 141 6.35 5.93 6.29
C ILE A 141 5.62 6.90 7.21
N ASP A 142 5.60 8.17 6.82
CA ASP A 142 5.05 9.29 7.60
C ASP A 142 5.76 9.43 8.96
N GLY A 143 7.08 9.35 8.90
CA GLY A 143 7.93 9.43 10.09
C GLY A 143 9.21 10.20 9.84
N TYR A 144 9.73 10.79 10.91
CA TYR A 144 11.00 11.53 10.90
C TYR A 144 12.19 10.63 11.23
N PRO A 145 13.43 11.09 10.94
CA PRO A 145 14.64 10.36 11.33
C PRO A 145 14.70 10.09 12.83
N ILE A 146 14.79 8.82 13.23
CA ILE A 146 14.84 8.40 14.62
C ILE A 146 16.23 7.95 15.09
N GLY A 147 17.25 8.14 14.25
CA GLY A 147 18.65 7.94 14.63
C GLY A 147 19.19 6.52 14.51
N PHE A 148 18.44 5.58 13.96
CA PHE A 148 18.88 4.21 13.73
C PHE A 148 19.38 4.00 12.29
N LYS A 149 20.52 3.32 12.11
CA LYS A 149 21.11 3.05 10.79
C LYS A 149 20.30 2.07 9.94
N ASN A 150 19.47 1.27 10.57
CA ASN A 150 18.62 0.29 9.92
C ASN A 150 17.18 0.79 9.71
N VAL A 151 16.92 2.09 9.92
CA VAL A 151 15.61 2.72 9.68
C VAL A 151 15.75 3.79 8.61
N ALA A 152 14.98 3.66 7.54
CA ALA A 152 14.83 4.66 6.48
C ALA A 152 13.48 5.38 6.64
N PRO A 153 13.47 6.64 7.09
CA PRO A 153 12.24 7.42 7.23
C PRO A 153 11.82 8.00 5.88
N ILE A 154 10.51 8.10 5.66
CA ILE A 154 9.90 8.82 4.55
C ILE A 154 8.86 9.76 5.14
N SER A 155 9.05 11.07 4.96
CA SER A 155 8.10 12.12 5.33
C SER A 155 7.56 12.81 4.08
N PHE A 156 6.40 13.43 4.21
CA PHE A 156 5.75 14.17 3.14
C PHE A 156 5.82 15.68 3.43
N GLN A 157 5.64 16.47 2.38
CA GLN A 157 5.59 17.94 2.50
C GLN A 157 4.12 18.38 2.69
N GLU A 158 3.52 18.05 3.83
CA GLU A 158 2.10 18.28 4.13
C GLU A 158 1.74 19.76 4.11
N GLU A 159 2.71 20.64 4.42
CA GLU A 159 2.55 22.09 4.34
C GLU A 159 2.19 22.56 2.93
N GLN A 160 2.66 21.88 1.88
CA GLN A 160 2.31 22.21 0.49
C GLN A 160 0.85 21.87 0.19
N SER A 161 0.39 20.70 0.64
CA SER A 161 -1.01 20.29 0.48
C SER A 161 -1.95 21.23 1.26
N GLY A 162 -1.56 21.58 2.50
CA GLY A 162 -2.29 22.54 3.32
C GLY A 162 -2.38 23.92 2.71
N TYR A 163 -1.28 24.41 2.14
CA TYR A 163 -1.27 25.68 1.42
C TYR A 163 -2.20 25.68 0.21
N LEU A 164 -2.14 24.63 -0.61
CA LEU A 164 -2.99 24.51 -1.80
C LEU A 164 -4.47 24.43 -1.45
N ALA A 165 -4.82 23.66 -0.41
CA ALA A 165 -6.19 23.55 0.08
C ALA A 165 -6.71 24.90 0.60
N GLY A 166 -5.91 25.61 1.40
CA GLY A 166 -6.25 26.94 1.90
C GLY A 166 -6.39 27.98 0.79
N TYR A 167 -5.51 27.92 -0.20
CA TYR A 167 -5.58 28.81 -1.37
C TYR A 167 -6.85 28.58 -2.19
N ALA A 168 -7.23 27.32 -2.42
CA ALA A 168 -8.46 26.99 -3.13
C ALA A 168 -9.70 27.50 -2.39
N ALA A 169 -9.77 27.25 -1.06
CA ALA A 169 -10.90 27.65 -0.22
C ALA A 169 -11.14 29.18 -0.16
N VAL A 170 -10.09 29.99 -0.37
CA VAL A 170 -10.22 31.47 -0.38
C VAL A 170 -10.59 32.03 -1.76
N LYS A 171 -10.42 31.22 -2.82
CA LYS A 171 -10.69 31.64 -4.21
C LYS A 171 -12.13 31.40 -4.66
N GLU A 172 -12.87 30.53 -3.97
CA GLU A 172 -14.30 30.29 -4.17
C GLU A 172 -15.16 31.33 -3.42
#